data_61631d7e697ab71e99ea329306df19af
#
_entry.id   61631d7e697ab71e99ea329306df19af
#
_cell.length_a   1.000
_cell.length_b   1.000
_cell.length_c   1.000
_cell.angle_alpha   90.00
_cell.angle_beta   90.00
_cell.angle_gamma   90.00
#
_symmetry.space_group_name_H-M   'P 1'
#
loop_
_entity.id
_entity.type
_entity.pdbx_description
1 polymer ?
#
loop_
_entity_poly.entity_id
_entity_poly.type
_entity_poly.pdbx_seq_one_letter_code
_entity_poly.pdbx_strand_id
1 'polypeptide(L)'
;NSCIIFDPKGNICGTHRKLISHGSGAEAWASRADVLEPVDCGNVKVGALVCADAWYSEHAQKMQQKGAQIIIDIAAWPPTAVCGNPLGAWEKCSEVTELPMLVCNQTGVTEWMDMTVGQSVVIENGKTKLSYNGKQAILLFEWDENSGKILSDKFEIISI
;
A
#
# COMPACT_ATOMS: atom_id res chain seq x y z
N ASN A 1 11.20 -9.64 3.37
CA ASN A 1 9.87 -9.07 3.26
C ASN A 1 9.59 -8.67 1.81
N SER A 2 8.55 -9.23 1.19
CA SER A 2 8.32 -9.01 -0.24
C SER A 2 6.84 -8.96 -0.59
N CYS A 3 6.50 -8.13 -1.56
CA CYS A 3 5.23 -8.09 -2.26
C CYS A 3 5.42 -8.79 -3.62
N ILE A 4 4.60 -9.79 -3.94
CA ILE A 4 4.56 -10.45 -5.24
C ILE A 4 3.28 -10.00 -5.95
N ILE A 5 3.43 -9.58 -7.20
CA ILE A 5 2.33 -9.07 -8.02
C ILE A 5 2.04 -10.09 -9.12
N PHE A 6 0.77 -10.45 -9.25
CA PHE A 6 0.28 -11.42 -10.23
C PHE A 6 -0.61 -10.72 -11.27
N ASP A 7 -0.56 -11.23 -12.50
CA ASP A 7 -1.50 -10.87 -13.54
C ASP A 7 -2.87 -11.56 -13.36
N PRO A 8 -3.91 -11.19 -14.14
CA PRO A 8 -5.21 -11.85 -14.05
C PRO A 8 -5.21 -13.35 -14.38
N LYS A 9 -4.14 -13.88 -14.99
CA LYS A 9 -3.97 -15.29 -15.31
C LYS A 9 -3.21 -16.06 -14.22
N GLY A 10 -2.76 -15.36 -13.16
CA GLY A 10 -2.01 -15.93 -12.06
C GLY A 10 -0.50 -16.04 -12.31
N ASN A 11 0.04 -15.44 -13.37
CA ASN A 11 1.49 -15.37 -13.56
C ASN A 11 2.09 -14.24 -12.74
N ILE A 12 3.32 -14.41 -12.27
CA ILE A 12 4.05 -13.36 -11.56
C ILE A 12 4.46 -12.27 -12.54
N CYS A 13 3.96 -11.05 -12.37
CA CYS A 13 4.39 -9.85 -13.09
C CYS A 13 5.71 -9.33 -12.54
N GLY A 14 5.85 -9.34 -11.22
CA GLY A 14 7.04 -8.84 -10.57
C GLY A 14 7.01 -8.99 -9.06
N THR A 15 8.09 -8.53 -8.44
CA THR A 15 8.26 -8.60 -6.99
C THR A 15 8.91 -7.31 -6.51
N HIS A 16 8.33 -6.70 -5.48
CA HIS A 16 8.98 -5.64 -4.72
C HIS A 16 9.46 -6.21 -3.38
N ARG A 17 10.70 -5.88 -3.00
CA ARG A 17 11.28 -6.24 -1.71
C ARG A 17 11.34 -5.01 -0.82
N LYS A 18 10.93 -5.15 0.44
CA LYS A 18 10.92 -4.05 1.41
C LYS A 18 12.30 -3.41 1.55
N LEU A 19 12.32 -2.08 1.46
CA LEU A 19 13.55 -1.28 1.56
C LEU A 19 13.91 -0.99 3.01
N ILE A 20 12.91 -0.68 3.82
CA ILE A 20 13.08 -0.29 5.23
C ILE A 20 12.81 -1.49 6.13
N SER A 21 13.86 -2.01 6.75
CA SER A 21 13.75 -3.01 7.81
C SER A 21 14.24 -2.39 9.12
N HIS A 22 13.49 -2.60 10.18
CA HIS A 22 13.87 -2.13 11.51
C HIS A 22 15.04 -2.93 12.11
N GLY A 23 15.36 -4.11 11.54
CA GLY A 23 16.46 -4.96 11.99
C GLY A 23 16.27 -5.57 13.38
N SER A 24 15.06 -5.45 13.94
CA SER A 24 14.69 -5.95 15.26
C SER A 24 13.23 -6.40 15.31
N GLY A 25 12.83 -7.07 16.40
CA GLY A 25 11.46 -7.55 16.57
C GLY A 25 11.05 -8.53 15.47
N ALA A 26 9.81 -8.40 14.98
CA ALA A 26 9.24 -9.27 13.96
C ALA A 26 9.97 -9.24 12.62
N GLU A 27 10.82 -8.24 12.36
CA GLU A 27 11.57 -8.08 11.11
C GLU A 27 13.09 -8.36 11.27
N ALA A 28 13.55 -8.86 12.41
CA ALA A 28 14.96 -9.12 12.67
C ALA A 28 15.61 -10.08 11.64
N TRP A 29 14.82 -10.96 11.04
CA TRP A 29 15.23 -11.92 10.02
C TRP A 29 15.26 -11.34 8.59
N ALA A 30 14.64 -10.18 8.37
CA ALA A 30 14.42 -9.65 7.03
C ALA A 30 15.64 -8.90 6.50
N SER A 31 16.04 -9.22 5.28
CA SER A 31 17.07 -8.48 4.54
C SER A 31 16.45 -7.28 3.85
N ARG A 32 17.15 -6.15 3.87
CA ARG A 32 16.76 -4.95 3.10
C ARG A 32 16.98 -5.16 1.62
N ALA A 33 16.15 -4.52 0.81
CA ALA A 33 16.40 -4.35 -0.62
C ALA A 33 16.99 -2.96 -0.90
N ASP A 34 17.51 -2.83 -2.11
CA ASP A 34 18.09 -1.59 -2.66
C ASP A 34 17.47 -1.20 -4.00
N VAL A 35 16.58 -2.05 -4.51
CA VAL A 35 15.92 -1.85 -5.81
C VAL A 35 14.53 -1.30 -5.60
N LEU A 36 14.23 -0.20 -6.28
CA LEU A 36 12.95 0.49 -6.29
C LEU A 36 12.50 0.69 -7.74
N GLU A 37 11.78 -0.29 -8.28
CA GLU A 37 11.26 -0.31 -9.64
C GLU A 37 9.77 -0.62 -9.63
N PRO A 38 8.93 0.12 -10.38
CA PRO A 38 7.54 -0.23 -10.55
C PRO A 38 7.40 -1.48 -11.42
N VAL A 39 6.35 -2.24 -11.16
CA VAL A 39 6.05 -3.49 -11.88
C VAL A 39 5.05 -3.19 -13.01
N ASP A 40 5.39 -3.61 -14.21
CA ASP A 40 4.51 -3.53 -15.37
C ASP A 40 3.54 -4.72 -15.36
N CYS A 41 2.25 -4.42 -15.23
CA CYS A 41 1.18 -5.42 -15.24
C CYS A 41 0.41 -5.45 -16.58
N GLY A 42 0.97 -4.88 -17.63
CA GLY A 42 0.39 -4.79 -18.96
C GLY A 42 -0.49 -3.55 -19.13
N ASN A 43 -1.60 -3.46 -18.42
CA ASN A 43 -2.51 -2.31 -18.53
C ASN A 43 -2.10 -1.16 -17.59
N VAL A 44 -1.44 -1.48 -16.46
CA VAL A 44 -1.07 -0.52 -15.44
C VAL A 44 0.33 -0.81 -14.90
N LYS A 45 1.10 0.24 -14.67
CA LYS A 45 2.40 0.17 -14.03
C LYS A 45 2.27 0.50 -12.55
N VAL A 46 2.54 -0.48 -11.71
CA VAL A 46 2.28 -0.43 -10.26
C VAL A 46 3.55 -0.15 -9.50
N GLY A 47 3.56 0.93 -8.72
CA GLY A 47 4.59 1.18 -7.70
C GLY A 47 4.20 0.47 -6.40
N ALA A 48 4.91 -0.58 -6.03
CA ALA A 48 4.64 -1.32 -4.80
C ALA A 48 5.54 -0.88 -3.66
N LEU A 49 4.95 -0.69 -2.48
CA LEU A 49 5.63 -0.43 -1.22
C LEU A 49 5.23 -1.51 -0.20
N VAL A 50 6.02 -1.67 0.84
CA VAL A 50 5.71 -2.59 1.94
C VAL A 50 5.80 -1.84 3.28
N CYS A 51 4.66 -1.52 3.86
CA CYS A 51 4.51 -0.96 5.21
C CYS A 51 5.38 0.30 5.41
N ALA A 52 6.44 0.24 6.25
CA ALA A 52 7.31 1.37 6.55
C ALA A 52 8.06 1.97 5.34
N ASP A 53 8.02 1.37 4.16
CA ASP A 53 8.56 1.99 2.95
C ASP A 53 7.81 3.28 2.62
N ALA A 54 6.50 3.35 2.92
CA ALA A 54 5.67 4.53 2.70
C ALA A 54 5.96 5.68 3.67
N TRP A 55 6.72 5.44 4.76
CA TRP A 55 7.17 6.51 5.65
C TRP A 55 8.03 7.55 4.94
N TYR A 56 8.71 7.12 3.89
CA TYR A 56 9.58 7.95 3.05
C TYR A 56 8.90 8.20 1.71
N SER A 57 8.19 9.32 1.59
CA SER A 57 7.43 9.67 0.38
C SER A 57 8.31 9.73 -0.89
N GLU A 58 9.62 9.90 -0.74
CA GLU A 58 10.61 9.83 -1.82
C GLU A 58 10.62 8.45 -2.52
N HIS A 59 10.21 7.39 -1.84
CA HIS A 59 10.06 6.08 -2.48
C HIS A 59 8.92 6.09 -3.49
N ALA A 60 7.77 6.63 -3.11
CA ALA A 60 6.63 6.81 -4.03
C ALA A 60 6.99 7.74 -5.20
N GLN A 61 7.69 8.85 -4.94
CA GLN A 61 8.16 9.77 -6.00
C GLN A 61 9.11 9.09 -6.99
N LYS A 62 10.05 8.27 -6.53
CA LYS A 62 10.93 7.50 -7.40
C LYS A 62 10.15 6.48 -8.26
N MET A 63 9.12 5.84 -7.69
CA MET A 63 8.24 4.95 -8.47
C MET A 63 7.49 5.73 -9.55
N GLN A 64 6.91 6.90 -9.21
CA GLN A 64 6.23 7.78 -10.16
C GLN A 64 7.20 8.24 -11.27
N GLN A 65 8.40 8.69 -10.95
CA GLN A 65 9.41 9.12 -11.92
C GLN A 65 9.81 8.00 -12.90
N LYS A 66 9.69 6.75 -12.48
CA LYS A 66 9.92 5.55 -13.30
C LYS A 66 8.66 5.05 -14.01
N GLY A 67 7.58 5.85 -13.96
CA GLY A 67 6.36 5.64 -14.72
C GLY A 67 5.29 4.82 -14.01
N ALA A 68 5.34 4.67 -12.67
CA ALA A 68 4.19 4.14 -11.94
C ALA A 68 2.96 5.03 -12.16
N GLN A 69 1.80 4.41 -12.31
CA GLN A 69 0.50 5.06 -12.50
C GLN A 69 -0.37 4.98 -11.25
N ILE A 70 0.00 4.09 -10.33
CA ILE A 70 -0.66 3.86 -9.06
C ILE A 70 0.39 3.41 -8.03
N ILE A 71 0.22 3.79 -6.79
CA ILE A 71 1.04 3.30 -5.68
C ILE A 71 0.20 2.36 -4.82
N ILE A 72 0.73 1.20 -4.50
CA ILE A 72 0.13 0.27 -3.55
C ILE A 72 1.03 0.11 -2.33
N ASP A 73 0.45 -0.05 -1.15
CA ASP A 73 1.16 -0.45 0.07
C ASP A 73 0.46 -1.62 0.74
N ILE A 74 1.17 -2.72 0.93
CA ILE A 74 0.73 -3.83 1.76
C ILE A 74 1.34 -3.66 3.15
N ALA A 75 0.49 -3.50 4.16
CA ALA A 75 0.92 -3.06 5.47
C ALA A 75 0.39 -3.94 6.62
N ALA A 76 1.17 -3.98 7.68
CA ALA A 76 0.77 -4.36 9.02
C ALA A 76 1.12 -3.17 9.93
N TRP A 77 0.35 -2.09 9.80
CA TRP A 77 0.71 -0.79 10.38
C TRP A 77 -0.46 -0.13 11.12
N PRO A 78 -0.61 -0.38 12.43
CA PRO A 78 -1.62 0.28 13.23
C PRO A 78 -1.19 1.69 13.64
N PRO A 79 -2.13 2.64 13.79
CA PRO A 79 -1.85 4.00 14.28
C PRO A 79 -1.63 3.99 15.79
N THR A 80 -0.42 3.67 16.23
CA THR A 80 -0.04 3.63 17.65
C THR A 80 1.09 4.63 17.94
N ALA A 81 1.31 4.93 19.22
CA ALA A 81 2.40 5.80 19.63
C ALA A 81 3.78 5.28 19.18
N VAL A 82 3.94 3.96 19.06
CA VAL A 82 5.18 3.32 18.60
C VAL A 82 5.29 3.34 17.07
N CYS A 83 4.18 3.06 16.38
CA CYS A 83 4.14 2.94 14.92
C CYS A 83 3.90 4.28 14.20
N GLY A 84 3.56 5.34 14.94
CA GLY A 84 3.28 6.67 14.39
C GLY A 84 1.92 6.78 13.69
N ASN A 85 1.81 7.73 12.77
CA ASN A 85 0.58 7.97 11.99
C ASN A 85 0.76 7.45 10.54
N PRO A 86 0.37 6.21 10.25
CA PRO A 86 0.49 5.66 8.91
C PRO A 86 -0.37 6.41 7.88
N LEU A 87 -1.56 6.86 8.26
CA LEU A 87 -2.46 7.59 7.35
C LEU A 87 -1.79 8.84 6.78
N GLY A 88 -1.15 9.64 7.63
CA GLY A 88 -0.42 10.83 7.19
C GLY A 88 0.74 10.52 6.25
N ALA A 89 1.42 9.38 6.44
CA ALA A 89 2.49 8.93 5.54
C ALA A 89 1.93 8.54 4.17
N TRP A 90 0.83 7.79 4.12
CA TRP A 90 0.16 7.39 2.88
C TRP A 90 -0.44 8.59 2.13
N GLU A 91 -1.10 9.51 2.84
CA GLU A 91 -1.61 10.76 2.26
C GLU A 91 -0.48 11.58 1.65
N LYS A 92 0.66 11.67 2.34
CA LYS A 92 1.85 12.35 1.82
C LYS A 92 2.40 11.70 0.55
N CYS A 93 2.46 10.37 0.47
CA CYS A 93 2.87 9.67 -0.75
C CYS A 93 1.95 10.02 -1.93
N SER A 94 0.63 10.00 -1.75
CA SER A 94 -0.33 10.37 -2.78
C SER A 94 -0.24 11.85 -3.17
N GLU A 95 -0.06 12.75 -2.18
CA GLU A 95 0.07 14.18 -2.41
C GLU A 95 1.28 14.52 -3.31
N VAL A 96 2.46 13.99 -2.97
CA VAL A 96 3.70 14.35 -3.68
C VAL A 96 3.83 13.70 -5.05
N THR A 97 3.07 12.63 -5.30
CA THR A 97 3.08 11.92 -6.59
C THR A 97 1.89 12.28 -7.48
N GLU A 98 0.83 12.88 -6.90
CA GLU A 98 -0.47 13.07 -7.55
C GLU A 98 -1.09 11.75 -8.06
N LEU A 99 -0.55 10.59 -7.62
CA LEU A 99 -1.04 9.28 -7.98
C LEU A 99 -2.04 8.74 -6.93
N PRO A 100 -3.01 7.92 -7.35
CA PRO A 100 -3.81 7.16 -6.40
C PRO A 100 -2.90 6.26 -5.56
N MET A 101 -3.18 6.21 -4.24
CA MET A 101 -2.52 5.29 -3.33
C MET A 101 -3.53 4.33 -2.72
N LEU A 102 -3.26 3.04 -2.87
CA LEU A 102 -4.09 1.96 -2.34
C LEU A 102 -3.35 1.27 -1.21
N VAL A 103 -3.97 1.20 -0.06
CA VAL A 103 -3.40 0.54 1.11
C VAL A 103 -4.25 -0.64 1.52
N CYS A 104 -3.64 -1.83 1.50
CA CYS A 104 -4.19 -3.02 2.12
C CYS A 104 -3.50 -3.26 3.44
N ASN A 105 -4.17 -2.92 4.54
CA ASN A 105 -3.61 -3.06 5.88
C ASN A 105 -4.17 -4.30 6.58
N GLN A 106 -3.35 -4.93 7.40
CA GLN A 106 -3.75 -6.06 8.23
C GLN A 106 -4.86 -5.67 9.20
N THR A 107 -5.77 -6.58 9.49
CA THR A 107 -6.79 -6.46 10.54
C THR A 107 -6.72 -7.62 11.53
N GLY A 108 -7.44 -7.51 12.65
CA GLY A 108 -7.49 -8.54 13.70
C GLY A 108 -6.42 -8.37 14.77
N VAL A 109 -6.33 -9.36 15.65
CA VAL A 109 -5.37 -9.37 16.76
C VAL A 109 -4.33 -10.45 16.50
N THR A 110 -3.07 -10.11 16.65
CA THR A 110 -1.94 -11.04 16.63
C THR A 110 -1.34 -11.17 18.04
N GLU A 111 -0.46 -12.15 18.24
CA GLU A 111 0.30 -12.28 19.49
C GLU A 111 1.09 -11.01 19.85
N TRP A 112 1.49 -10.26 18.84
CA TRP A 112 2.40 -9.12 18.99
C TRP A 112 1.71 -7.76 18.92
N MET A 113 0.51 -7.69 18.30
CA MET A 113 -0.06 -6.40 17.94
C MET A 113 -1.58 -6.50 17.70
N ASP A 114 -2.30 -5.51 18.23
CA ASP A 114 -3.70 -5.30 17.90
C ASP A 114 -3.80 -4.47 16.61
N MET A 115 -4.26 -5.11 15.54
CA MET A 115 -4.45 -4.51 14.22
C MET A 115 -5.91 -4.08 13.97
N THR A 116 -6.81 -4.24 14.96
CA THR A 116 -8.24 -3.86 14.78
C THR A 116 -8.43 -2.35 14.59
N VAL A 117 -7.44 -1.55 14.98
CA VAL A 117 -7.41 -0.10 14.77
C VAL A 117 -6.77 0.31 13.44
N GLY A 118 -6.21 -0.67 12.70
CA GLY A 118 -5.63 -0.44 11.38
C GLY A 118 -6.71 -0.14 10.34
N GLN A 119 -6.35 0.63 9.33
CA GLN A 119 -7.25 0.99 8.24
C GLN A 119 -6.66 0.58 6.90
N SER A 120 -7.50 0.03 6.01
CA SER A 120 -7.24 -0.03 4.58
C SER A 120 -7.85 1.20 3.93
N VAL A 121 -7.12 1.86 3.05
CA VAL A 121 -7.55 3.15 2.50
C VAL A 121 -7.27 3.26 1.00
N VAL A 122 -8.08 4.08 0.32
CA VAL A 122 -7.82 4.59 -1.03
C VAL A 122 -7.69 6.10 -0.93
N ILE A 123 -6.58 6.62 -1.43
CA ILE A 123 -6.20 8.03 -1.32
C ILE A 123 -6.02 8.61 -2.71
N GLU A 124 -6.56 9.80 -2.93
CA GLU A 124 -6.42 10.56 -4.17
C GLU A 124 -5.96 11.97 -3.84
N ASN A 125 -4.87 12.42 -4.48
CA ASN A 125 -4.30 13.77 -4.30
C ASN A 125 -4.12 14.14 -2.81
N GLY A 126 -3.55 13.23 -2.03
CA GLY A 126 -3.29 13.42 -0.61
C GLY A 126 -4.52 13.42 0.31
N LYS A 127 -5.69 13.02 -0.20
CA LYS A 127 -6.94 12.96 0.57
C LYS A 127 -7.52 11.58 0.56
N THR A 128 -7.82 11.05 1.73
CA THR A 128 -8.52 9.78 1.86
C THR A 128 -9.92 9.87 1.24
N LYS A 129 -10.18 9.05 0.24
CA LYS A 129 -11.46 8.90 -0.44
C LYS A 129 -12.29 7.77 0.16
N LEU A 130 -11.65 6.62 0.35
CA LEU A 130 -12.30 5.43 0.90
C LEU A 130 -11.50 4.94 2.10
N SER A 131 -12.17 4.48 3.13
CA SER A 131 -11.53 3.87 4.29
C SER A 131 -12.34 2.69 4.83
N TYR A 132 -11.65 1.71 5.37
CA TYR A 132 -12.22 0.53 5.99
C TYR A 132 -11.37 0.06 7.17
N ASN A 133 -12.00 -0.19 8.31
CA ASN A 133 -11.36 -0.69 9.53
C ASN A 133 -12.15 -1.87 10.15
N GLY A 134 -12.84 -2.62 9.30
CA GLY A 134 -13.68 -3.74 9.74
C GLY A 134 -12.92 -5.06 9.86
N LYS A 135 -13.70 -6.14 9.88
CA LYS A 135 -13.19 -7.51 9.86
C LYS A 135 -12.53 -7.82 8.51
N GLN A 136 -11.88 -8.98 8.44
CA GLN A 136 -11.31 -9.50 7.21
C GLN A 136 -12.35 -9.54 6.07
N ALA A 137 -12.01 -8.95 4.93
CA ALA A 137 -12.92 -8.81 3.80
C ALA A 137 -12.15 -8.56 2.50
N ILE A 138 -12.83 -8.76 1.36
CA ILE A 138 -12.39 -8.24 0.07
C ILE A 138 -13.07 -6.88 -0.12
N LEU A 139 -12.29 -5.86 -0.47
CA LEU A 139 -12.75 -4.49 -0.70
C LEU A 139 -12.67 -4.19 -2.19
N LEU A 140 -13.81 -3.94 -2.82
CA LEU A 140 -13.88 -3.58 -4.24
C LEU A 140 -14.22 -2.10 -4.39
N PHE A 141 -13.61 -1.47 -5.38
CA PHE A 141 -13.90 -0.10 -5.79
C PHE A 141 -13.51 0.09 -7.26
N GLU A 142 -14.00 1.15 -7.86
CA GLU A 142 -13.72 1.52 -9.24
C GLU A 142 -12.83 2.74 -9.30
N TRP A 143 -11.88 2.74 -10.25
CA TRP A 143 -11.05 3.88 -10.60
C TRP A 143 -10.86 3.96 -12.11
N ASP A 144 -10.63 5.16 -12.61
CA ASP A 144 -10.32 5.39 -14.02
C ASP A 144 -8.80 5.40 -14.20
N GLU A 145 -8.27 4.39 -14.87
CA GLU A 145 -6.83 4.23 -15.13
C GLU A 145 -6.22 5.37 -15.97
N ASN A 146 -7.03 6.07 -16.78
CA ASN A 146 -6.55 7.15 -17.64
C ASN A 146 -6.40 8.46 -16.88
N SER A 147 -7.36 8.77 -16.00
CA SER A 147 -7.35 10.00 -15.21
C SER A 147 -6.79 9.84 -13.79
N GLY A 148 -6.60 8.62 -13.33
CA GLY A 148 -6.24 8.29 -11.95
C GLY A 148 -7.33 8.57 -10.93
N LYS A 149 -8.55 8.89 -11.36
CA LYS A 149 -9.65 9.25 -10.45
C LYS A 149 -10.34 8.05 -9.86
N ILE A 150 -10.63 8.14 -8.57
CA ILE A 150 -11.46 7.16 -7.87
C ILE A 150 -12.93 7.47 -8.15
N LEU A 151 -13.64 6.49 -8.72
CA LEU A 151 -15.02 6.64 -9.15
C LEU A 151 -16.04 6.23 -8.08
N SER A 152 -15.62 5.35 -7.14
CA SER A 152 -16.48 4.89 -6.05
C SER A 152 -16.53 5.89 -4.89
N ASP A 153 -17.71 6.04 -4.27
CA ASP A 153 -17.89 6.81 -3.03
C ASP A 153 -17.73 5.94 -1.77
N LYS A 154 -17.71 4.62 -1.91
CA LYS A 154 -17.54 3.63 -0.84
C LYS A 154 -17.00 2.32 -1.39
N PHE A 155 -16.42 1.50 -0.53
CA PHE A 155 -16.10 0.12 -0.88
C PHE A 155 -17.38 -0.73 -1.02
N GLU A 156 -17.40 -1.61 -2.01
CA GLU A 156 -18.21 -2.82 -1.96
C GLU A 156 -17.45 -3.84 -1.12
N ILE A 157 -18.09 -4.38 -0.08
CA ILE A 157 -17.43 -5.22 0.93
C ILE A 157 -17.94 -6.64 0.79
N ILE A 158 -17.04 -7.58 0.51
CA ILE A 158 -17.32 -9.01 0.46
C ILE A 158 -16.68 -9.66 1.69
N SER A 159 -17.49 -10.11 2.63
CA SER A 159 -17.03 -10.83 3.84
C SER A 159 -16.47 -12.19 3.46
N ILE A 160 -15.40 -12.62 4.13
CA ILE A 160 -14.75 -13.92 3.99
C ILE A 160 -14.66 -14.63 5.33
#